data_910027f72f5d6a93a359a94324b58875
#
_entry.id   910027f72f5d6a93a359a94324b58875
#
_cell.length_a   1.000
_cell.length_b   1.000
_cell.length_c   1.000
_cell.angle_alpha   90.00
_cell.angle_beta   90.00
_cell.angle_gamma   90.00
#
_symmetry.space_group_name_H-M   'P 1'
#
loop_
_entity.id
_entity.type
_entity.pdbx_description
1 polymer ?
#
loop_
_entity_poly.entity_id
_entity_poly.type
_entity_poly.pdbx_seq_one_letter_code
_entity_poly.pdbx_strand_id
1 'polypeptide(L)'
;MLKFCAVLFSWLEQCLPVALRPRRILDMRQRAGEWRRVRAEHLKKYPVCEVCGRDKNLIVHHIFPVSVAPELELVENNLLTMCETPCHFMFGHFFSYHCYNREVRSMAKKFRAQLLKRKCQPFK
;
A
#
# COMPACT_ATOMS: atom_id res chain seq x y z
N MET A 1 3.83 32.21 -9.33
CA MET A 1 4.64 31.56 -10.38
C MET A 1 5.41 30.31 -9.94
N LEU A 2 5.74 30.15 -8.67
CA LEU A 2 6.52 29.00 -8.16
C LEU A 2 5.75 27.66 -8.02
N LYS A 3 4.43 27.67 -8.00
CA LYS A 3 3.62 26.43 -7.86
C LYS A 3 3.44 25.65 -9.17
N PHE A 4 3.56 26.28 -10.31
CA PHE A 4 3.42 25.63 -11.62
C PHE A 4 4.66 24.81 -12.02
N CYS A 5 5.85 25.22 -11.59
CA CYS A 5 7.09 24.46 -11.86
C CYS A 5 7.15 23.12 -11.13
N ALA A 6 6.62 23.04 -9.89
CA ALA A 6 6.66 21.80 -9.11
C ALA A 6 5.76 20.70 -9.70
N VAL A 7 4.61 21.08 -10.27
CA VAL A 7 3.67 20.12 -10.90
C VAL A 7 4.22 19.59 -12.22
N LEU A 8 4.86 20.43 -13.02
CA LEU A 8 5.50 20.02 -14.28
C LEU A 8 6.72 19.11 -14.05
N PHE A 9 7.51 19.38 -12.99
CA PHE A 9 8.64 18.54 -12.62
C PHE A 9 8.20 17.14 -12.16
N SER A 10 7.11 17.06 -11.37
CA SER A 10 6.52 15.79 -10.93
C SER A 10 5.97 14.98 -12.11
N TRP A 11 5.44 15.63 -13.14
CA TRP A 11 4.89 14.96 -14.33
C TRP A 11 5.99 14.36 -15.22
N LEU A 12 7.09 15.10 -15.40
CA LEU A 12 8.25 14.65 -16.16
C LEU A 12 8.97 13.47 -15.49
N GLU A 13 9.06 13.46 -14.15
CA GLU A 13 9.63 12.34 -13.40
C GLU A 13 8.80 11.04 -13.53
N GLN A 14 7.49 11.15 -13.71
CA GLN A 14 6.59 9.99 -13.91
C GLN A 14 6.73 9.38 -15.31
N CYS A 15 7.13 10.18 -16.31
CA CYS A 15 7.32 9.72 -17.68
C CYS A 15 8.70 9.09 -17.94
N LEU A 16 9.65 9.23 -16.99
CA LEU A 16 10.96 8.63 -17.12
C LEU A 16 10.91 7.13 -16.79
N PRO A 17 11.63 6.28 -17.55
CA PRO A 17 11.87 4.90 -17.16
C PRO A 17 12.39 4.83 -15.72
N VAL A 18 11.94 3.85 -14.94
CA VAL A 18 12.30 3.70 -13.50
C VAL A 18 13.81 3.77 -13.28
N ALA A 19 14.61 3.27 -14.23
CA ALA A 19 16.08 3.30 -14.18
C ALA A 19 16.67 4.72 -14.27
N LEU A 20 15.94 5.71 -14.80
CA LEU A 20 16.40 7.09 -15.00
C LEU A 20 15.81 8.08 -13.99
N ARG A 21 14.97 7.62 -13.07
CA ARG A 21 14.41 8.47 -12.01
C ARG A 21 15.49 8.79 -10.99
N PRO A 22 15.69 10.09 -10.63
CA PRO A 22 16.64 10.44 -9.59
C PRO A 22 16.24 9.73 -8.30
N ARG A 23 17.11 8.85 -7.81
CA ARG A 23 16.96 8.24 -6.49
C ARG A 23 17.11 9.36 -5.48
N ARG A 24 16.02 9.81 -4.86
CA ARG A 24 16.12 10.60 -3.64
C ARG A 24 16.72 9.67 -2.59
N ILE A 25 17.98 9.92 -2.29
CA ILE A 25 18.69 9.25 -1.20
C ILE A 25 18.11 9.85 0.09
N LEU A 26 16.95 9.33 0.51
CA LEU A 26 16.52 9.50 1.89
C LEU A 26 17.55 8.79 2.76
N ASP A 27 17.99 9.42 3.82
CA ASP A 27 18.86 8.76 4.78
C ASP A 27 18.16 7.46 5.23
N MET A 28 18.70 6.33 4.81
CA MET A 28 18.10 5.01 5.02
C MET A 28 17.92 4.69 6.51
N ARG A 29 18.71 5.31 7.38
CA ARG A 29 18.62 5.15 8.84
C ARG A 29 17.43 5.92 9.41
N GLN A 30 17.24 7.17 9.01
CA GLN A 30 16.13 8.01 9.45
C GLN A 30 14.80 7.42 8.94
N ARG A 31 14.75 7.06 7.67
CA ARG A 31 13.62 6.38 7.06
C ARG A 31 13.24 5.09 7.79
N ALA A 32 14.22 4.23 8.11
CA ALA A 32 13.97 2.98 8.81
C ALA A 32 13.37 3.19 10.22
N GLY A 33 13.75 4.27 10.92
CA GLY A 33 13.20 4.63 12.22
C GLY A 33 11.75 5.10 12.14
N GLU A 34 11.46 6.06 11.27
CA GLU A 34 10.11 6.62 11.08
C GLU A 34 9.15 5.57 10.51
N TRP A 35 9.55 4.82 9.50
CA TRP A 35 8.75 3.75 8.95
C TRP A 35 8.40 2.69 9.99
N ARG A 36 9.35 2.30 10.83
CA ARG A 36 9.13 1.30 11.88
C ARG A 36 8.06 1.75 12.86
N ARG A 37 8.09 3.03 13.28
CA ARG A 37 7.09 3.64 14.16
C ARG A 37 5.71 3.69 13.50
N VAL A 38 5.62 4.27 12.30
CA VAL A 38 4.36 4.41 11.55
C VAL A 38 3.72 3.05 11.27
N ARG A 39 4.53 2.06 10.86
CA ARG A 39 4.07 0.68 10.65
C ARG A 39 3.49 0.07 11.93
N ALA A 40 4.16 0.23 13.05
CA ALA A 40 3.70 -0.30 14.34
C ALA A 40 2.37 0.36 14.78
N GLU A 41 2.27 1.68 14.67
CA GLU A 41 1.05 2.44 14.96
C GLU A 41 -0.11 2.01 14.04
N HIS A 42 0.15 1.84 12.76
CA HIS A 42 -0.86 1.41 11.79
C HIS A 42 -1.38 -0.01 12.10
N LEU A 43 -0.49 -0.97 12.41
CA LEU A 43 -0.91 -2.32 12.79
C LEU A 43 -1.66 -2.36 14.12
N LYS A 44 -1.34 -1.46 15.06
CA LYS A 44 -2.11 -1.32 16.30
C LYS A 44 -3.51 -0.78 16.06
N LYS A 45 -3.65 0.16 15.13
CA LYS A 45 -4.94 0.77 14.77
C LYS A 45 -5.81 -0.15 13.91
N TYR A 46 -5.19 -0.91 13.01
CA TYR A 46 -5.83 -1.83 12.08
C TYR A 46 -5.26 -3.26 12.25
N PRO A 47 -5.67 -3.98 13.31
CA PRO A 47 -5.04 -5.24 13.72
C PRO A 47 -5.52 -6.47 12.94
N VAL A 48 -6.23 -6.28 11.84
CA VAL A 48 -6.73 -7.38 11.00
C VAL A 48 -6.53 -7.09 9.53
N CYS A 49 -6.39 -8.13 8.72
CA CYS A 49 -6.34 -7.99 7.27
C CYS A 49 -7.64 -7.36 6.75
N GLU A 50 -7.54 -6.23 6.07
CA GLU A 50 -8.70 -5.51 5.53
C GLU A 50 -9.42 -6.29 4.42
N VAL A 51 -8.75 -7.25 3.80
CA VAL A 51 -9.32 -8.11 2.76
C VAL A 51 -10.08 -9.30 3.36
N CYS A 52 -9.40 -10.17 4.13
CA CYS A 52 -9.98 -11.43 4.61
C CYS A 52 -10.32 -11.45 6.11
N GLY A 53 -9.84 -10.46 6.89
CA GLY A 53 -10.09 -10.35 8.32
C GLY A 53 -9.24 -11.24 9.20
N ARG A 54 -8.19 -11.86 8.68
CA ARG A 54 -7.22 -12.61 9.46
C ARG A 54 -6.40 -11.67 10.34
N ASP A 55 -6.04 -12.11 11.53
CA ASP A 55 -5.24 -11.37 12.52
C ASP A 55 -3.78 -11.83 12.62
N LYS A 56 -3.36 -12.76 11.76
CA LYS A 56 -2.00 -13.35 11.77
C LYS A 56 -1.25 -13.04 10.49
N ASN A 57 0.10 -12.98 10.61
CA ASN A 57 1.01 -12.70 9.51
C ASN A 57 0.63 -11.42 8.75
N LEU A 58 0.40 -10.35 9.51
CA LEU A 58 0.00 -9.06 8.96
C LEU A 58 1.21 -8.24 8.52
N ILE A 59 1.05 -7.58 7.40
CA ILE A 59 1.97 -6.58 6.88
C ILE A 59 1.22 -5.28 6.61
N VAL A 60 1.97 -4.19 6.51
CA VAL A 60 1.45 -2.90 6.02
C VAL A 60 1.89 -2.74 4.57
N HIS A 61 0.91 -2.66 3.69
CA HIS A 61 1.08 -2.48 2.25
C HIS A 61 0.95 -1.01 1.87
N HIS A 62 1.83 -0.52 1.01
CA HIS A 62 1.71 0.80 0.38
C HIS A 62 0.84 0.69 -0.87
N ILE A 63 -0.27 1.42 -0.94
CA ILE A 63 -1.15 1.47 -2.13
C ILE A 63 -0.38 2.01 -3.33
N PHE A 64 0.32 3.13 -3.13
CA PHE A 64 1.34 3.65 -4.06
C PHE A 64 2.71 3.27 -3.52
N PRO A 65 3.49 2.44 -4.22
CA PRO A 65 4.81 2.03 -3.78
C PRO A 65 5.74 3.23 -3.57
N VAL A 66 6.67 3.11 -2.62
CA VAL A 66 7.66 4.15 -2.31
C VAL A 66 8.51 4.53 -3.55
N SER A 67 8.75 3.58 -4.45
CA SER A 67 9.45 3.83 -5.71
C SER A 67 8.67 4.73 -6.68
N VAL A 68 7.34 4.78 -6.55
CA VAL A 68 6.44 5.57 -7.40
C VAL A 68 6.08 6.89 -6.75
N ALA A 69 5.79 6.89 -5.45
CA ALA A 69 5.35 8.04 -4.68
C ALA A 69 6.03 8.08 -3.29
N PRO A 70 7.32 8.44 -3.22
CA PRO A 70 8.07 8.43 -1.96
C PRO A 70 7.50 9.40 -0.92
N GLU A 71 6.85 10.47 -1.34
CA GLU A 71 6.18 11.44 -0.47
C GLU A 71 4.97 10.85 0.28
N LEU A 72 4.43 9.73 -0.20
CA LEU A 72 3.30 9.04 0.41
C LEU A 72 3.72 7.89 1.35
N GLU A 73 5.01 7.68 1.56
CA GLU A 73 5.53 6.54 2.32
C GLU A 73 4.94 6.43 3.73
N LEU A 74 4.81 7.57 4.42
CA LEU A 74 4.35 7.63 5.82
C LEU A 74 2.90 8.12 5.95
N VAL A 75 2.22 8.35 4.84
CA VAL A 75 0.85 8.85 4.84
C VAL A 75 -0.13 7.72 5.12
N GLU A 76 -0.92 7.85 6.19
CA GLU A 76 -1.85 6.81 6.64
C GLU A 76 -2.82 6.35 5.53
N ASN A 77 -3.33 7.28 4.72
CA ASN A 77 -4.24 6.97 3.62
C ASN A 77 -3.60 6.15 2.49
N ASN A 78 -2.27 6.08 2.45
CA ASN A 78 -1.53 5.23 1.51
C ASN A 78 -1.21 3.84 2.08
N LEU A 79 -1.59 3.56 3.32
CA LEU A 79 -1.27 2.33 4.03
C LEU A 79 -2.50 1.44 4.19
N LEU A 80 -2.31 0.14 4.05
CA LEU A 80 -3.35 -0.86 4.18
C LEU A 80 -2.82 -2.09 4.92
N THR A 81 -3.52 -2.56 5.96
CA THR A 81 -3.15 -3.82 6.63
C THR A 81 -3.65 -5.02 5.84
N MET A 82 -2.75 -5.92 5.49
CA MET A 82 -3.06 -7.14 4.76
C MET A 82 -2.31 -8.33 5.35
N CYS A 83 -2.84 -9.53 5.22
CA CYS A 83 -2.01 -10.71 5.47
C CYS A 83 -0.99 -10.88 4.33
N GLU A 84 0.23 -11.26 4.68
CA GLU A 84 1.33 -11.42 3.72
C GLU A 84 0.95 -12.39 2.60
N THR A 85 0.34 -13.50 2.96
CA THR A 85 -0.17 -14.51 2.03
C THR A 85 -1.58 -14.92 2.43
N PRO A 86 -2.56 -14.93 1.52
CA PRO A 86 -2.46 -14.63 0.09
C PRO A 86 -2.80 -13.17 -0.30
N CYS A 87 -3.39 -12.38 0.62
CA CYS A 87 -4.07 -11.13 0.24
C CYS A 87 -3.12 -10.07 -0.31
N HIS A 88 -1.94 -9.90 0.28
CA HIS A 88 -0.95 -8.93 -0.20
C HIS A 88 -0.54 -9.21 -1.65
N PHE A 89 -0.20 -10.46 -1.96
CA PHE A 89 0.20 -10.83 -3.31
C PHE A 89 -0.94 -10.75 -4.33
N MET A 90 -2.15 -11.21 -3.94
CA MET A 90 -3.30 -11.23 -4.85
C MET A 90 -3.89 -9.84 -5.09
N PHE A 91 -4.20 -9.11 -4.01
CA PHE A 91 -4.90 -7.82 -4.10
C PHE A 91 -3.96 -6.64 -4.23
N GLY A 92 -2.81 -6.68 -3.56
CA GLY A 92 -1.82 -5.61 -3.61
C GLY A 92 -1.05 -5.58 -4.92
N HIS A 93 -0.70 -6.74 -5.45
CA HIS A 93 0.24 -6.89 -6.57
C HIS A 93 -0.30 -7.65 -7.79
N PHE A 94 -1.57 -8.05 -7.81
CA PHE A 94 -2.15 -8.82 -8.93
C PHE A 94 -1.31 -10.04 -9.33
N PHE A 95 -0.79 -10.78 -8.32
CA PHE A 95 0.10 -11.95 -8.50
C PHE A 95 1.48 -11.63 -9.12
N SER A 96 1.89 -10.35 -9.18
CA SER A 96 3.19 -9.93 -9.67
C SER A 96 3.73 -8.73 -8.90
N TYR A 97 4.87 -8.86 -8.25
CA TYR A 97 5.52 -7.75 -7.53
C TYR A 97 6.01 -6.61 -8.43
N HIS A 98 5.92 -6.76 -9.76
CA HIS A 98 6.14 -5.67 -10.72
C HIS A 98 4.90 -4.78 -10.91
N CYS A 99 3.74 -5.22 -10.40
CA CYS A 99 2.48 -4.51 -10.47
C CYS A 99 2.08 -3.97 -9.10
N TYR A 100 1.28 -2.92 -9.09
CA TYR A 100 0.60 -2.45 -7.89
C TYR A 100 -0.84 -2.06 -8.20
N ASN A 101 -1.71 -2.20 -7.21
CA ASN A 101 -3.15 -1.99 -7.36
C ASN A 101 -3.58 -0.69 -6.69
N ARG A 102 -3.90 0.33 -7.46
CA ARG A 102 -4.40 1.63 -6.96
C ARG A 102 -5.77 1.51 -6.27
N GLU A 103 -6.56 0.54 -6.71
CA GLU A 103 -7.93 0.30 -6.24
C GLU A 103 -8.00 -0.74 -5.12
N VAL A 104 -6.86 -1.13 -4.55
CA VAL A 104 -6.77 -2.21 -3.57
C VAL A 104 -7.71 -1.99 -2.38
N ARG A 105 -7.87 -0.76 -1.90
CA ARG A 105 -8.76 -0.43 -0.77
C ARG A 105 -10.23 -0.66 -1.10
N SER A 106 -10.69 -0.24 -2.27
CA SER A 106 -12.07 -0.46 -2.71
C SER A 106 -12.35 -1.93 -2.97
N MET A 107 -11.41 -2.63 -3.58
CA MET A 107 -11.49 -4.08 -3.82
C MET A 107 -11.50 -4.87 -2.51
N ALA A 108 -10.64 -4.51 -1.55
CA ALA A 108 -10.62 -5.13 -0.23
C ALA A 108 -11.97 -5.01 0.49
N LYS A 109 -12.56 -3.82 0.50
CA LYS A 109 -13.89 -3.58 1.10
C LYS A 109 -14.98 -4.43 0.45
N LYS A 110 -15.02 -4.48 -0.88
CA LYS A 110 -16.00 -5.28 -1.63
C LYS A 110 -15.84 -6.76 -1.34
N PHE A 111 -14.63 -7.27 -1.39
CA PHE A 111 -14.32 -8.68 -1.10
C PHE A 111 -14.66 -9.05 0.35
N ARG A 112 -14.29 -8.20 1.29
CA ARG A 112 -14.63 -8.39 2.71
C ARG A 112 -16.14 -8.48 2.94
N ALA A 113 -16.91 -7.59 2.33
CA ALA A 113 -18.37 -7.60 2.40
C ALA A 113 -18.96 -8.90 1.82
N GLN A 114 -18.40 -9.42 0.72
CA GLN A 114 -18.82 -10.68 0.13
C GLN A 114 -18.51 -11.88 1.05
N LEU A 115 -17.31 -11.89 1.67
CA LEU A 115 -16.95 -12.95 2.61
C LEU A 115 -17.89 -12.99 3.82
N LEU A 116 -18.27 -11.85 4.36
CA LEU A 116 -19.19 -11.76 5.48
C LEU A 116 -20.59 -12.29 5.10
N LYS A 117 -21.07 -11.99 3.91
CA LYS A 117 -22.34 -12.54 3.39
C LYS A 117 -22.28 -14.06 3.24
N ARG A 118 -21.16 -14.62 2.73
CA ARG A 118 -21.00 -16.07 2.53
C ARG A 118 -20.92 -16.86 3.83
N LYS A 119 -20.38 -16.29 4.91
CA LYS A 119 -20.33 -16.92 6.22
C LYS A 119 -21.73 -17.21 6.81
N CYS A 120 -22.76 -16.53 6.30
CA CYS A 120 -24.14 -16.71 6.73
C CYS A 120 -24.92 -17.75 5.89
N GLN A 121 -24.30 -18.35 4.87
CA GLN A 121 -24.96 -19.38 4.04
C GLN A 121 -24.38 -20.76 4.38
N PRO A 122 -25.18 -21.68 4.94
CA PRO A 122 -24.76 -23.07 5.12
C PRO A 122 -24.51 -23.70 3.74
N PHE A 123 -23.46 -24.48 3.62
CA PHE A 123 -23.24 -25.33 2.46
C PHE A 123 -24.46 -26.24 2.29
N LYS A 124 -25.12 -26.15 1.14
CA LYS A 124 -26.14 -27.11 0.73
C LYS A 124 -25.48 -28.31 0.09
#